data_f21e86f5186f6bf1c87fe47deab891b8
#
_entry.id   f21e86f5186f6bf1c87fe47deab891b8
#
_cell.length_a   1.000
_cell.length_b   1.000
_cell.length_c   1.000
_cell.angle_alpha   90.00
_cell.angle_beta   90.00
_cell.angle_gamma   90.00
#
_symmetry.space_group_name_H-M   'P 1'
#
loop_
_entity.id
_entity.type
_entity.pdbx_description
1 polymer ?
#
loop_
_entity_poly.entity_id
_entity_poly.type
_entity_poly.pdbx_seq_one_letter_code
_entity_poly.pdbx_strand_id
1 'polypeptide(L)'
;MCPLKLTFLVSEETQILANPRVDGDYYNVMYKQGDDVRQDQLVLQMINLMDFLLKKINYDFKFTIYNVLAFSEDDGMVEFVPRCTTIHNIQNQLKTYLEETSQRHGYDYDKVFETYINS
;
A
#
# COMPACT_ATOMS: atom_id res chain seq x y z
N MET A 1 3.39 -14.69 11.17
CA MET A 1 2.77 -13.92 12.27
C MET A 1 1.74 -12.94 11.69
N CYS A 2 0.60 -12.70 12.34
CA CYS A 2 -0.43 -11.82 11.78
C CYS A 2 -0.12 -10.37 12.17
N PRO A 3 -0.04 -9.42 11.24
CA PRO A 3 0.19 -8.02 11.57
C PRO A 3 -1.03 -7.46 12.33
N LEU A 4 -0.79 -6.57 13.30
CA LEU A 4 -1.82 -5.91 14.08
C LEU A 4 -2.11 -4.53 13.49
N LYS A 5 -3.35 -4.28 13.06
CA LYS A 5 -3.79 -2.96 12.65
C LYS A 5 -4.15 -2.12 13.88
N LEU A 6 -3.51 -0.98 14.04
CA LEU A 6 -3.78 0.00 15.07
C LEU A 6 -4.39 1.25 14.42
N THR A 7 -5.41 1.81 15.08
CA THR A 7 -6.09 3.02 14.63
C THR A 7 -5.99 4.07 15.73
N PHE A 8 -5.39 5.20 15.41
CA PHE A 8 -5.24 6.33 16.33
C PHE A 8 -6.21 7.44 15.96
N LEU A 9 -6.82 8.04 16.98
CA LEU A 9 -7.58 9.27 16.80
C LEU A 9 -6.59 10.44 16.71
N VAL A 10 -6.75 11.25 15.68
CA VAL A 10 -5.88 12.43 15.46
C VAL A 10 -6.50 13.64 16.12
N SER A 11 -5.75 14.35 16.95
CA SER A 11 -6.22 15.60 17.57
C SER A 11 -6.34 16.72 16.53
N GLU A 12 -7.22 17.70 16.78
CA GLU A 12 -7.40 18.85 15.89
C GLU A 12 -6.08 19.61 15.63
N GLU A 13 -5.23 19.73 16.64
CA GLU A 13 -3.92 20.38 16.51
C GLU A 13 -2.98 19.60 15.55
N THR A 14 -3.09 18.29 15.55
CA THR A 14 -2.28 17.41 14.68
C THR A 14 -2.83 17.40 13.26
N GLN A 15 -4.12 17.60 13.05
CA GLN A 15 -4.73 17.69 11.71
C GLN A 15 -4.16 18.87 10.91
N ILE A 16 -3.81 19.98 11.54
CA ILE A 16 -3.21 21.15 10.89
C ILE A 16 -1.79 20.86 10.41
N LEU A 17 -1.07 19.98 11.09
CA LEU A 17 0.31 19.59 10.79
C LEU A 17 0.39 18.27 9.98
N ALA A 18 -0.68 17.48 9.98
CA ALA A 18 -0.69 16.19 9.35
C ALA A 18 -0.82 16.31 7.83
N ASN A 19 0.07 15.63 7.18
CA ASN A 19 0.01 15.26 5.78
C ASN A 19 -1.41 14.77 5.42
N PRO A 20 -1.97 15.06 4.23
CA PRO A 20 -3.34 14.76 3.80
C PRO A 20 -3.71 13.26 3.71
N ARG A 21 -2.96 12.39 4.38
CA ARG A 21 -3.14 10.93 4.42
C ARG A 21 -4.00 10.43 5.58
N VAL A 22 -4.49 11.34 6.39
CA VAL A 22 -5.42 10.98 7.46
C VAL A 22 -6.78 10.74 6.84
N ASP A 23 -7.32 9.55 7.02
CA ASP A 23 -8.66 9.20 6.57
C ASP A 23 -9.68 9.75 7.59
N GLY A 24 -10.08 11.00 7.41
CA GLY A 24 -10.87 11.73 8.39
C GLY A 24 -10.05 12.04 9.67
N ASP A 25 -10.57 11.64 10.83
CA ASP A 25 -9.95 11.88 12.13
C ASP A 25 -9.01 10.73 12.57
N TYR A 26 -8.75 9.74 11.72
CA TYR A 26 -8.04 8.53 12.09
C TYR A 26 -6.74 8.36 11.32
N TYR A 27 -5.69 7.96 12.05
CA TYR A 27 -4.42 7.54 11.50
C TYR A 27 -4.23 6.05 11.73
N ASN A 28 -4.06 5.30 10.65
CA ASN A 28 -3.94 3.85 10.70
C ASN A 28 -2.49 3.43 10.50
N VAL A 29 -2.02 2.54 11.36
CA VAL A 29 -0.72 1.89 11.23
C VAL A 29 -0.85 0.38 11.38
N MET A 30 0.09 -0.33 10.78
CA MET A 30 0.23 -1.76 10.91
C MET A 30 1.48 -2.05 11.75
N TYR A 31 1.29 -2.61 12.94
CA TYR A 31 2.39 -3.13 13.75
C TYR A 31 2.73 -4.53 13.29
N LYS A 32 3.99 -4.77 13.03
CA LYS A 32 4.56 -6.06 12.66
C LYS A 32 5.54 -6.53 13.72
N GLN A 33 5.44 -7.79 14.10
CA GLN A 33 6.38 -8.49 14.96
C GLN A 33 6.93 -9.69 14.20
N GLY A 34 8.25 -9.94 14.33
CA GLY A 34 8.96 -10.98 13.59
C GLY A 34 9.27 -10.58 12.14
N ASP A 35 9.33 -9.29 11.85
CA ASP A 35 9.64 -8.74 10.52
C ASP A 35 10.61 -7.55 10.67
N ASP A 36 11.75 -7.62 10.02
CA ASP A 36 12.75 -6.54 10.02
C ASP A 36 12.38 -5.47 9.00
N VAL A 37 11.77 -4.39 9.46
CA VAL A 37 11.33 -3.26 8.63
C VAL A 37 12.38 -2.14 8.48
N ARG A 38 13.62 -2.33 8.99
CA ARG A 38 14.69 -1.32 8.89
C ARG A 38 15.08 -1.06 7.44
N GLN A 39 15.08 -2.11 6.62
CA GLN A 39 15.37 -2.00 5.19
C GLN A 39 14.29 -1.20 4.47
N ASP A 40 13.02 -1.46 4.77
CA ASP A 40 11.90 -0.70 4.21
C ASP A 40 11.96 0.77 4.61
N GLN A 41 12.30 1.05 5.86
CA GLN A 41 12.50 2.42 6.36
C GLN A 41 13.58 3.15 5.57
N LEU A 42 14.73 2.53 5.35
CA LEU A 42 15.83 3.12 4.58
C LEU A 42 15.43 3.38 3.13
N VAL A 43 14.82 2.41 2.48
CA VAL A 43 14.38 2.53 1.07
C VAL A 43 13.39 3.69 0.91
N LEU A 44 12.41 3.82 1.81
CA LEU A 44 11.43 4.91 1.75
C LEU A 44 12.05 6.28 2.03
N GLN A 45 13.05 6.37 2.90
CA GLN A 45 13.82 7.60 3.09
C GLN A 45 14.57 8.00 1.82
N MET A 46 15.16 7.05 1.11
CA MET A 46 15.82 7.30 -0.17
C MET A 46 14.84 7.74 -1.25
N ILE A 47 13.68 7.09 -1.35
CA ILE A 47 12.62 7.48 -2.31
C ILE A 47 12.14 8.91 -2.01
N ASN A 48 11.97 9.26 -0.73
CA ASN A 48 11.59 10.61 -0.31
C ASN A 48 12.64 11.65 -0.73
N LEU A 49 13.92 11.34 -0.56
CA LEU A 49 15.00 12.21 -1.02
C LEU A 49 14.98 12.36 -2.55
N MET A 50 14.78 11.27 -3.29
CA MET A 50 14.67 11.32 -4.76
C MET A 50 13.49 12.18 -5.19
N ASP A 51 12.32 12.01 -4.59
CA ASP A 51 11.11 12.80 -4.87
C ASP A 51 11.36 14.30 -4.65
N PHE A 52 12.00 14.63 -3.52
CA PHE A 52 12.39 16.00 -3.21
C PHE A 52 13.34 16.61 -4.26
N LEU A 53 14.36 15.85 -4.68
CA LEU A 53 15.33 16.31 -5.69
C LEU A 53 14.69 16.48 -7.06
N LEU A 54 13.81 15.54 -7.46
CA LEU A 54 13.08 15.61 -8.73
C LEU A 54 12.14 16.83 -8.76
N LYS A 55 11.44 17.09 -7.69
CA LYS A 55 10.56 18.27 -7.56
C LYS A 55 11.33 19.60 -7.68
N LYS A 56 12.59 19.65 -7.22
CA LYS A 56 13.45 20.84 -7.40
C LYS A 56 13.74 21.17 -8.88
N ILE A 57 13.70 20.19 -9.75
CA ILE A 57 13.89 20.36 -11.20
C ILE A 57 12.57 20.26 -11.98
N ASN A 58 11.45 20.51 -11.30
CA ASN A 58 10.08 20.50 -11.82
C ASN A 58 9.58 19.14 -12.36
N TYR A 59 10.14 18.03 -11.91
CA TYR A 59 9.61 16.70 -12.15
C TYR A 59 8.84 16.20 -10.93
N ASP A 60 7.54 15.99 -11.07
CA ASP A 60 6.68 15.44 -10.02
C ASP A 60 6.03 14.14 -10.49
N PHE A 61 6.59 13.01 -10.06
CA PHE A 61 6.10 11.66 -10.38
C PHE A 61 4.94 11.20 -9.48
N LYS A 62 4.48 12.05 -8.56
CA LYS A 62 3.37 11.74 -7.64
C LYS A 62 3.63 10.48 -6.79
N PHE A 63 4.86 10.27 -6.35
CA PHE A 63 5.17 9.17 -5.46
C PHE A 63 4.31 9.20 -4.20
N THR A 64 3.73 8.05 -3.86
CA THR A 64 3.06 7.84 -2.57
C THR A 64 4.08 7.31 -1.57
N ILE A 65 4.64 8.19 -0.76
CA ILE A 65 5.62 7.85 0.26
C ILE A 65 4.89 7.67 1.59
N TYR A 66 4.96 6.49 2.17
CA TYR A 66 4.39 6.19 3.48
C TYR A 66 5.50 6.05 4.53
N ASN A 67 5.13 6.15 5.81
CA ASN A 67 6.09 6.12 6.90
C ASN A 67 6.31 4.69 7.39
N VAL A 68 7.57 4.36 7.67
CA VAL A 68 7.98 3.14 8.34
C VAL A 68 8.86 3.51 9.52
N LEU A 69 8.59 2.93 10.67
CA LEU A 69 9.35 3.11 11.90
C LEU A 69 9.76 1.75 12.45
N ALA A 70 11.04 1.45 12.34
CA ALA A 70 11.62 0.27 12.95
C ALA A 70 11.93 0.53 14.43
N PHE A 71 11.50 -0.36 15.31
CA PHE A 71 11.84 -0.32 16.73
C PHE A 71 13.03 -1.21 17.05
N SER A 72 13.09 -2.38 16.41
CA SER A 72 14.18 -3.34 16.55
C SER A 72 14.40 -4.13 15.26
N GLU A 73 15.20 -5.18 15.32
CA GLU A 73 15.40 -6.15 14.23
C GLU A 73 14.16 -7.00 13.96
N ASP A 74 13.27 -7.10 14.95
CA ASP A 74 12.14 -8.02 14.92
C ASP A 74 10.79 -7.31 14.88
N ASP A 75 10.76 -5.99 15.02
CA ASP A 75 9.50 -5.28 15.08
C ASP A 75 9.54 -3.84 14.55
N GLY A 76 8.39 -3.36 14.14
CA GLY A 76 8.21 -2.00 13.67
C GLY A 76 6.76 -1.68 13.31
N MET A 77 6.55 -0.44 12.93
CA MET A 77 5.28 0.06 12.44
C MET A 77 5.39 0.54 11.00
N VAL A 78 4.35 0.28 10.23
CA VAL A 78 4.20 0.72 8.85
C VAL A 78 2.89 1.50 8.74
N GLU A 79 2.96 2.71 8.20
CA GLU A 79 1.78 3.51 7.90
C GLU A 79 0.86 2.75 6.94
N PHE A 80 -0.44 2.70 7.25
CA PHE A 80 -1.43 2.08 6.38
C PHE A 80 -1.91 3.10 5.36
N VAL A 81 -1.53 2.90 4.10
CA VAL A 81 -1.92 3.80 3.01
C VAL A 81 -3.44 3.69 2.79
N PRO A 82 -4.20 4.80 2.92
CA PRO A 82 -5.64 4.77 2.72
C PRO A 82 -5.99 4.49 1.26
N ARG A 83 -7.16 3.91 1.01
CA ARG A 83 -7.68 3.62 -0.33
C ARG A 83 -6.74 2.77 -1.19
N CYS A 84 -5.99 1.87 -0.56
CA CYS A 84 -5.17 0.87 -1.25
C CYS A 84 -5.83 -0.51 -1.17
N THR A 85 -5.48 -1.35 -2.13
CA THR A 85 -5.83 -2.76 -2.13
C THR A 85 -4.62 -3.59 -2.55
N THR A 86 -4.61 -4.86 -2.17
CA THR A 86 -3.53 -5.76 -2.55
C THR A 86 -3.72 -6.26 -3.97
N ILE A 87 -2.62 -6.58 -4.66
CA ILE A 87 -2.66 -7.23 -5.98
C ILE A 87 -3.46 -8.54 -5.91
N HIS A 88 -3.30 -9.30 -4.83
CA HIS A 88 -4.06 -10.53 -4.59
C HIS A 88 -5.58 -10.28 -4.58
N ASN A 89 -6.05 -9.23 -3.93
CA ASN A 89 -7.47 -8.88 -3.94
C ASN A 89 -7.96 -8.50 -5.34
N ILE A 90 -7.16 -7.76 -6.10
CA ILE A 90 -7.47 -7.41 -7.49
C ILE A 90 -7.58 -8.66 -8.35
N GLN A 91 -6.62 -9.59 -8.21
CA GLN A 91 -6.63 -10.86 -8.94
C GLN A 91 -7.87 -11.70 -8.61
N ASN A 92 -8.22 -11.81 -7.32
CA ASN A 92 -9.41 -12.55 -6.90
C ASN A 92 -10.71 -11.92 -7.44
N GLN A 93 -10.84 -10.60 -7.37
CA GLN A 93 -12.01 -9.91 -7.94
C GLN A 93 -12.11 -10.10 -9.44
N LEU A 94 -10.98 -10.01 -10.15
CA LEU A 94 -10.94 -10.25 -11.59
C LEU A 94 -11.33 -11.70 -11.93
N LYS A 95 -10.80 -12.67 -11.19
CA LYS A 95 -11.12 -14.09 -11.36
C LYS A 95 -12.62 -14.33 -11.18
N THR A 96 -13.21 -13.83 -10.10
CA THR A 96 -14.66 -13.95 -9.84
C THR A 96 -15.48 -13.33 -10.97
N TYR A 97 -15.10 -12.13 -11.42
CA TYR A 97 -15.78 -11.47 -12.54
C TYR A 97 -15.70 -12.27 -13.85
N LEU A 98 -14.54 -12.85 -14.14
CA LEU A 98 -14.34 -13.69 -15.33
C LEU A 98 -15.15 -14.99 -15.25
N GLU A 99 -15.20 -15.64 -14.08
CA GLU A 99 -16.01 -16.84 -13.85
C GLU A 99 -17.52 -16.56 -14.05
N GLU A 100 -18.03 -15.46 -13.48
CA GLU A 100 -19.42 -15.05 -13.66
C GLU A 100 -19.76 -14.72 -15.11
N THR A 101 -18.83 -14.07 -15.82
CA THR A 101 -19.01 -13.70 -17.22
C THR A 101 -18.91 -14.93 -18.15
N SER A 102 -18.02 -15.87 -17.82
CA SER A 102 -17.88 -17.16 -18.53
C SER A 102 -19.15 -17.99 -18.46
N GLN A 103 -19.77 -18.07 -17.27
CA GLN A 103 -21.03 -18.76 -17.09
C GLN A 103 -22.18 -18.15 -17.92
N ARG A 104 -22.16 -16.83 -18.13
CA ARG A 104 -23.19 -16.13 -18.93
C ARG A 104 -23.01 -16.28 -20.43
N HIS A 105 -21.78 -16.40 -20.93
CA HIS A 105 -21.47 -16.29 -22.37
C HIS A 105 -20.85 -17.57 -22.96
N GLY A 106 -20.57 -18.61 -22.14
CA GLY A 106 -19.98 -19.87 -22.59
C GLY A 106 -18.54 -19.77 -23.11
N TYR A 107 -17.81 -18.72 -22.76
CA TYR A 107 -16.41 -18.53 -23.13
C TYR A 107 -15.48 -19.07 -22.04
N ASP A 108 -14.47 -19.82 -22.45
CA ASP A 108 -13.40 -20.32 -21.56
C ASP A 108 -12.34 -19.22 -21.37
N TYR A 109 -12.57 -18.35 -20.38
CA TYR A 109 -11.65 -17.24 -20.08
C TYR A 109 -10.35 -17.67 -19.43
N ASP A 110 -10.28 -18.88 -18.85
CA ASP A 110 -9.03 -19.39 -18.26
C ASP A 110 -7.95 -19.55 -19.34
N LYS A 111 -8.32 -20.02 -20.54
CA LYS A 111 -7.40 -20.07 -21.68
C LYS A 111 -6.94 -18.70 -22.17
N VAL A 112 -7.83 -17.72 -22.17
CA VAL A 112 -7.50 -16.35 -22.60
C VAL A 112 -6.54 -15.72 -21.61
N PHE A 113 -6.76 -15.92 -20.32
CA PHE A 113 -5.93 -15.36 -19.25
C PHE A 113 -4.54 -16.00 -19.20
N GLU A 114 -4.44 -17.32 -19.33
CA GLU A 114 -3.16 -18.03 -19.43
C GLU A 114 -2.35 -17.61 -20.66
N THR A 115 -3.01 -17.38 -21.78
CA THR A 115 -2.36 -16.89 -23.00
C THR A 115 -1.81 -15.48 -22.85
N TYR A 116 -2.51 -14.62 -22.10
CA TYR A 116 -2.10 -13.22 -21.87
C TYR A 116 -0.95 -13.09 -20.86
N ILE A 117 -0.90 -13.97 -19.86
CA ILE A 117 0.19 -13.96 -18.85
C ILE A 117 1.47 -14.61 -19.40
N ASN A 118 1.35 -15.56 -20.33
CA ASN A 118 2.48 -16.29 -20.90
C ASN A 118 3.04 -15.67 -22.21
N SER A 119 2.46 -14.56 -22.66
CA SER A 119 2.94 -13.75 -23.79
C SER A 119 3.82 -12.58 -23.35
#